data_6da4a7c95158ae0280c9a36c3f6fac68
#
_entry.id   6da4a7c95158ae0280c9a36c3f6fac68
#
_cell.length_a   1.000
_cell.length_b   1.000
_cell.length_c   1.000
_cell.angle_alpha   90.00
_cell.angle_beta   90.00
_cell.angle_gamma   90.00
#
_symmetry.space_group_name_H-M   'P 1'
#
loop_
_entity.id
_entity.type
_entity.pdbx_description
1 polymer ?
#
loop_
_entity_poly.entity_id
_entity_poly.type
_entity_poly.pdbx_seq_one_letter_code
_entity_poly.pdbx_strand_id
1 'polypeptide(L)'
;MAEEAILGFLEKKEEISDSGQFAAECGIDHNEIVNVIKSLHGFRLVDAQNDDMNMDIKRERWVLTDEGRLYTAAGSPEVQLFLAIPPEGISREELQRRVDPSVYKIGCSQAIKNKWVEMGRQLVSRKVQNVEDRIKDLLIQIQNGEVVGHDDIDTLKRRKLIAQQTWKGYSLRKGPNYTPKRKKAATDLTRDHLQRGDWKDLEFKEYNFSAKGQPAEGTEAITNDLSSNGVRYDLYCFEEMPTNNFVESSFWNFDVLFQPQQHPARDSHDTFFLQVPSTTKKLPEDYVERVKAVHEFGGYGSKGYGYDWKREEANKNLLRTHTTAVSSRMLYLLAQKPFTPKKYFSIDRVFRNEAVDRTHLAEFHQIEGLVCDRGLTLGDLIGVLHDFFSRLGMSKLRFKPAYNPYTEPSMEIFSYHEGFKKWVEIGNSGMFRPEMLLPMGLPEDVRVIAWGLSLERPTMILYGIDNIRDLFGHKVDLGLIKRNPICRLGIE
;
A
#
# COMPACT_ATOMS: atom_id res chain seq x y z
N MET A 1 6.69 -9.57 -21.98
CA MET A 1 7.20 -10.94 -22.32
C MET A 1 6.10 -11.99 -22.19
N ALA A 2 5.47 -12.20 -21.02
CA ALA A 2 4.42 -13.21 -20.86
C ALA A 2 3.15 -12.96 -21.71
N GLU A 3 2.70 -11.70 -21.81
CA GLU A 3 1.54 -11.31 -22.63
C GLU A 3 1.76 -11.57 -24.13
N GLU A 4 2.94 -11.20 -24.63
CA GLU A 4 3.32 -11.40 -26.04
C GLU A 4 3.50 -12.89 -26.36
N ALA A 5 4.00 -13.68 -25.40
CA ALA A 5 4.12 -15.12 -25.55
C ALA A 5 2.76 -15.80 -25.68
N ILE A 6 1.79 -15.44 -24.83
CA ILE A 6 0.43 -15.99 -24.88
C ILE A 6 -0.27 -15.58 -26.18
N LEU A 7 -0.31 -14.30 -26.50
CA LEU A 7 -0.99 -13.80 -27.69
C LEU A 7 -0.32 -14.30 -28.98
N GLY A 8 1.02 -14.31 -29.05
CA GLY A 8 1.75 -14.83 -30.19
C GLY A 8 1.64 -16.35 -30.36
N PHE A 9 1.46 -17.11 -29.29
CA PHE A 9 1.19 -18.55 -29.38
C PHE A 9 -0.25 -18.79 -29.91
N LEU A 10 -1.24 -18.07 -29.37
CA LEU A 10 -2.63 -18.15 -29.82
C LEU A 10 -2.81 -17.65 -31.26
N GLU A 11 -1.93 -16.79 -31.77
CA GLU A 11 -1.94 -16.40 -33.19
C GLU A 11 -1.71 -17.62 -34.11
N LYS A 12 -0.80 -18.50 -33.69
CA LYS A 12 -0.34 -19.66 -34.48
C LYS A 12 -1.14 -20.93 -34.18
N LYS A 13 -1.69 -21.03 -32.97
CA LYS A 13 -2.46 -22.19 -32.50
C LYS A 13 -3.77 -21.69 -31.87
N GLU A 14 -4.83 -22.51 -31.99
CA GLU A 14 -6.15 -22.09 -31.51
C GLU A 14 -6.34 -22.13 -30.00
N GLU A 15 -5.49 -22.92 -29.30
CA GLU A 15 -5.67 -23.19 -27.87
C GLU A 15 -4.33 -23.41 -27.16
N ILE A 16 -4.25 -22.97 -25.91
CA ILE A 16 -3.28 -23.40 -24.91
C ILE A 16 -4.02 -24.30 -23.94
N SER A 17 -3.78 -25.60 -24.01
CA SER A 17 -4.52 -26.59 -23.21
C SER A 17 -4.11 -26.58 -21.72
N ASP A 18 -2.91 -26.12 -21.37
CA ASP A 18 -2.39 -26.05 -20.01
C ASP A 18 -1.42 -24.89 -19.83
N SER A 19 -1.82 -23.90 -19.02
CA SER A 19 -1.00 -22.73 -18.72
C SER A 19 0.29 -23.05 -17.97
N GLY A 20 0.32 -24.11 -17.17
CA GLY A 20 1.50 -24.54 -16.42
C GLY A 20 2.56 -25.16 -17.33
N GLN A 21 2.13 -26.02 -18.28
CA GLN A 21 3.01 -26.59 -19.31
C GLN A 21 3.56 -25.48 -20.22
N PHE A 22 2.68 -24.57 -20.65
CA PHE A 22 3.05 -23.42 -21.47
C PHE A 22 4.08 -22.53 -20.77
N ALA A 23 3.93 -22.27 -19.47
CA ALA A 23 4.87 -21.50 -18.66
C ALA A 23 6.26 -22.17 -18.64
N ALA A 24 6.30 -23.50 -18.46
CA ALA A 24 7.54 -24.26 -18.46
C ALA A 24 8.24 -24.25 -19.84
N GLU A 25 7.47 -24.41 -20.93
CA GLU A 25 8.00 -24.35 -22.30
C GLU A 25 8.57 -22.96 -22.65
N CYS A 26 7.95 -21.90 -22.11
CA CYS A 26 8.42 -20.52 -22.32
C CYS A 26 9.52 -20.08 -21.35
N GLY A 27 9.81 -20.85 -20.30
CA GLY A 27 10.76 -20.48 -19.25
C GLY A 27 10.28 -19.29 -18.38
N ILE A 28 8.96 -19.09 -18.25
CA ILE A 28 8.33 -18.00 -17.51
C ILE A 28 7.69 -18.55 -16.24
N ASP A 29 7.72 -17.78 -15.14
CA ASP A 29 7.03 -18.18 -13.91
C ASP A 29 5.52 -18.33 -14.13
N HIS A 30 4.94 -19.44 -13.64
CA HIS A 30 3.53 -19.73 -13.85
C HIS A 30 2.60 -18.70 -13.20
N ASN A 31 2.98 -18.09 -12.07
CA ASN A 31 2.15 -17.04 -11.45
C ASN A 31 2.13 -15.78 -12.31
N GLU A 32 3.22 -15.45 -13.00
CA GLU A 32 3.26 -14.36 -13.96
C GLU A 32 2.30 -14.64 -15.13
N ILE A 33 2.34 -15.86 -15.67
CA ILE A 33 1.41 -16.31 -16.72
C ILE A 33 -0.06 -16.21 -16.25
N VAL A 34 -0.37 -16.69 -15.03
CA VAL A 34 -1.72 -16.64 -14.47
C VAL A 34 -2.22 -15.19 -14.30
N ASN A 35 -1.36 -14.28 -13.84
CA ASN A 35 -1.73 -12.87 -13.71
C ASN A 35 -2.02 -12.21 -15.08
N VAL A 36 -1.23 -12.55 -16.08
CA VAL A 36 -1.46 -12.09 -17.46
C VAL A 36 -2.74 -12.69 -18.04
N ILE A 37 -3.02 -13.99 -17.82
CA ILE A 37 -4.27 -14.64 -18.24
C ILE A 37 -5.48 -13.91 -17.66
N LYS A 38 -5.50 -13.63 -16.35
CA LYS A 38 -6.60 -12.89 -15.71
C LYS A 38 -6.78 -11.50 -16.34
N SER A 39 -5.68 -10.82 -16.66
CA SER A 39 -5.72 -9.54 -17.35
C SER A 39 -6.33 -9.67 -18.76
N LEU A 40 -5.84 -10.60 -19.57
CA LEU A 40 -6.31 -10.81 -20.95
C LEU A 40 -7.77 -11.28 -21.00
N HIS A 41 -8.17 -12.13 -20.05
CA HIS A 41 -9.57 -12.57 -19.92
C HIS A 41 -10.51 -11.42 -19.56
N GLY A 42 -10.09 -10.54 -18.63
CA GLY A 42 -10.84 -9.33 -18.27
C GLY A 42 -11.10 -8.39 -19.47
N PHE A 43 -10.23 -8.41 -20.47
CA PHE A 43 -10.40 -7.66 -21.74
C PHE A 43 -11.08 -8.45 -22.84
N ARG A 44 -11.50 -9.70 -22.56
CA ARG A 44 -12.06 -10.64 -23.53
C ARG A 44 -11.13 -10.89 -24.75
N LEU A 45 -9.84 -10.71 -24.56
CA LEU A 45 -8.82 -11.05 -25.56
C LEU A 45 -8.58 -12.56 -25.61
N VAL A 46 -8.74 -13.23 -24.46
CA VAL A 46 -8.74 -14.68 -24.34
C VAL A 46 -9.95 -15.13 -23.54
N ASP A 47 -10.51 -16.27 -23.89
CA ASP A 47 -11.44 -17.02 -23.04
C ASP A 47 -10.62 -18.01 -22.23
N ALA A 48 -10.63 -17.81 -20.91
CA ALA A 48 -10.00 -18.71 -19.97
C ALA A 48 -11.10 -19.54 -19.29
N GLN A 49 -11.18 -20.82 -19.61
CA GLN A 49 -12.02 -21.74 -18.86
C GLN A 49 -11.19 -22.21 -17.67
N ASN A 50 -11.64 -21.84 -16.48
CA ASN A 50 -11.35 -22.61 -15.29
C ASN A 50 -12.24 -23.85 -15.39
N ASP A 51 -11.68 -25.04 -15.41
CA ASP A 51 -12.45 -26.28 -15.35
C ASP A 51 -13.15 -26.45 -13.98
N ASP A 52 -13.92 -25.45 -13.55
CA ASP A 52 -14.69 -25.44 -12.31
C ASP A 52 -16.06 -26.16 -12.45
N MET A 53 -16.27 -26.91 -13.53
CA MET A 53 -17.46 -27.75 -13.66
C MET A 53 -17.19 -29.25 -13.80
N ASN A 54 -16.13 -29.76 -13.24
CA ASN A 54 -15.89 -31.16 -12.82
C ASN A 54 -14.40 -31.47 -12.79
N MET A 55 -13.94 -31.72 -11.58
CA MET A 55 -12.61 -32.16 -11.19
C MET A 55 -11.49 -31.09 -11.25
N ASP A 56 -11.16 -30.59 -10.05
CA ASP A 56 -9.86 -29.98 -9.73
C ASP A 56 -8.73 -30.87 -10.30
N ILE A 57 -8.21 -30.56 -11.48
CA ILE A 57 -6.93 -31.11 -11.92
C ILE A 57 -5.86 -30.34 -11.14
N LYS A 58 -5.71 -30.71 -9.87
CA LYS A 58 -4.51 -30.37 -9.12
C LYS A 58 -3.35 -31.06 -9.80
N ARG A 59 -2.58 -30.34 -10.58
CA ARG A 59 -1.32 -30.84 -11.09
C ARG A 59 -0.25 -30.64 -10.05
N GLU A 60 0.49 -31.69 -9.80
CA GLU A 60 1.53 -31.73 -8.80
C GLU A 60 2.84 -32.03 -9.50
N ARG A 61 3.86 -31.25 -9.19
CA ARG A 61 5.24 -31.54 -9.61
C ARG A 61 6.18 -31.45 -8.45
N TRP A 62 7.27 -32.16 -8.56
CA TRP A 62 8.39 -32.03 -7.64
C TRP A 62 9.27 -30.87 -8.09
N VAL A 63 9.64 -30.00 -7.16
CA VAL A 63 10.58 -28.89 -7.37
C VAL A 63 11.69 -28.98 -6.34
N LEU A 64 12.87 -28.53 -6.73
CA LEU A 64 14.02 -28.52 -5.84
C LEU A 64 13.83 -27.47 -4.74
N THR A 65 14.18 -27.84 -3.50
CA THR A 65 14.37 -26.89 -2.41
C THR A 65 15.69 -26.13 -2.59
N ASP A 66 15.94 -25.10 -1.77
CA ASP A 66 17.22 -24.38 -1.84
C ASP A 66 18.41 -25.30 -1.56
N GLU A 67 18.26 -26.26 -0.63
CA GLU A 67 19.25 -27.28 -0.36
C GLU A 67 19.41 -28.22 -1.55
N GLY A 68 18.32 -28.61 -2.21
CA GLY A 68 18.36 -29.40 -3.44
C GLY A 68 19.12 -28.71 -4.56
N ARG A 69 18.94 -27.39 -4.73
CA ARG A 69 19.69 -26.58 -5.71
C ARG A 69 21.18 -26.51 -5.41
N LEU A 70 21.54 -26.41 -4.13
CA LEU A 70 22.97 -26.47 -3.74
C LEU A 70 23.62 -27.82 -4.09
N TYR A 71 22.91 -28.93 -3.92
CA TYR A 71 23.42 -30.26 -4.27
C TYR A 71 23.55 -30.46 -5.79
N THR A 72 22.66 -29.86 -6.59
CA THR A 72 22.82 -29.89 -8.05
C THR A 72 24.05 -29.12 -8.51
N ALA A 73 24.38 -28.01 -7.87
CA ALA A 73 25.53 -27.18 -8.22
C ALA A 73 26.85 -27.76 -7.70
N ALA A 74 26.93 -28.05 -6.40
CA ALA A 74 28.18 -28.41 -5.73
C ALA A 74 28.41 -29.94 -5.59
N GLY A 75 27.37 -30.75 -5.86
CA GLY A 75 27.38 -32.21 -5.58
C GLY A 75 26.82 -32.53 -4.20
N SER A 76 26.46 -33.81 -3.97
CA SER A 76 25.92 -34.24 -2.67
C SER A 76 27.04 -34.23 -1.59
N PRO A 77 26.69 -33.98 -0.31
CA PRO A 77 27.67 -33.91 0.78
C PRO A 77 28.52 -35.16 0.92
N GLU A 78 27.95 -36.32 0.67
CA GLU A 78 28.68 -37.60 0.73
C GLU A 78 29.74 -37.71 -0.34
N VAL A 79 29.51 -37.21 -1.56
CA VAL A 79 30.50 -37.20 -2.65
C VAL A 79 31.54 -36.10 -2.40
N GLN A 80 31.13 -34.91 -1.95
CA GLN A 80 32.09 -33.86 -1.59
C GLN A 80 33.05 -34.34 -0.49
N LEU A 81 32.53 -35.01 0.53
CA LEU A 81 33.36 -35.59 1.58
C LEU A 81 34.30 -36.67 1.05
N PHE A 82 33.79 -37.57 0.19
CA PHE A 82 34.60 -38.64 -0.41
C PHE A 82 35.74 -38.06 -1.24
N LEU A 83 35.49 -37.03 -2.03
CA LEU A 83 36.52 -36.37 -2.85
C LEU A 83 37.60 -35.67 -2.02
N ALA A 84 37.24 -35.19 -0.80
CA ALA A 84 38.16 -34.56 0.13
C ALA A 84 39.12 -35.53 0.82
N ILE A 85 38.86 -36.84 0.76
CA ILE A 85 39.71 -37.89 1.35
C ILE A 85 40.72 -38.34 0.31
N PRO A 86 42.04 -38.20 0.49
CA PRO A 86 43.03 -38.69 -0.43
C PRO A 86 43.12 -40.24 -0.38
N PRO A 87 43.70 -40.89 -1.42
CA PRO A 87 43.81 -42.36 -1.49
C PRO A 87 44.53 -42.98 -0.29
N GLU A 88 45.50 -42.28 0.26
CA GLU A 88 46.30 -42.67 1.44
C GLU A 88 45.56 -42.53 2.76
N GLY A 89 44.38 -41.91 2.75
CA GLY A 89 43.63 -41.59 3.95
C GLY A 89 43.97 -40.21 4.53
N ILE A 90 43.16 -39.76 5.48
CA ILE A 90 43.30 -38.45 6.12
C ILE A 90 42.88 -38.52 7.60
N SER A 91 43.47 -37.69 8.45
CA SER A 91 43.02 -37.60 9.85
C SER A 91 41.62 -36.95 9.95
N ARG A 92 40.88 -37.31 11.00
CA ARG A 92 39.55 -36.73 11.25
C ARG A 92 39.56 -35.22 11.39
N GLU A 93 40.55 -34.71 12.08
CA GLU A 93 40.68 -33.26 12.34
C GLU A 93 40.99 -32.51 11.04
N GLU A 94 41.83 -33.03 10.21
CA GLU A 94 42.18 -32.42 8.94
C GLU A 94 41.03 -32.50 7.92
N LEU A 95 40.27 -33.59 7.89
CA LEU A 95 39.08 -33.73 7.07
C LEU A 95 38.00 -32.70 7.48
N GLN A 96 37.83 -32.46 8.79
CA GLN A 96 36.92 -31.41 9.28
C GLN A 96 37.33 -30.00 8.89
N ARG A 97 38.61 -29.72 8.71
CA ARG A 97 39.11 -28.43 8.25
C ARG A 97 38.96 -28.22 6.74
N ARG A 98 38.98 -29.32 5.96
CA ARG A 98 38.89 -29.27 4.49
C ARG A 98 37.47 -29.15 3.95
N VAL A 99 36.48 -29.53 4.74
CA VAL A 99 35.09 -29.64 4.30
C VAL A 99 34.25 -28.75 5.20
N ASP A 100 33.21 -28.10 4.61
CA ASP A 100 32.28 -27.31 5.38
C ASP A 100 31.63 -28.10 6.50
N PRO A 101 31.42 -27.58 7.72
CA PRO A 101 30.85 -28.30 8.84
C PRO A 101 29.50 -28.97 8.54
N SER A 102 28.65 -28.35 7.71
CA SER A 102 27.38 -28.93 7.27
C SER A 102 27.56 -30.14 6.38
N VAL A 103 28.45 -30.01 5.41
CA VAL A 103 28.85 -31.10 4.49
C VAL A 103 29.52 -32.25 5.27
N TYR A 104 30.39 -31.94 6.23
CA TYR A 104 31.04 -32.96 7.05
C TYR A 104 30.04 -33.80 7.84
N LYS A 105 29.08 -33.16 8.53
CA LYS A 105 28.08 -33.85 9.37
C LYS A 105 27.22 -34.81 8.56
N ILE A 106 26.68 -34.34 7.42
CA ILE A 106 25.78 -35.13 6.57
C ILE A 106 26.58 -36.14 5.74
N GLY A 107 27.67 -35.68 5.15
CA GLY A 107 28.54 -36.48 4.28
C GLY A 107 29.12 -37.71 4.98
N CYS A 108 29.62 -37.55 6.21
CA CYS A 108 30.14 -38.71 7.01
C CYS A 108 29.05 -39.77 7.22
N SER A 109 27.88 -39.37 7.63
CA SER A 109 26.77 -40.30 7.90
C SER A 109 26.37 -41.07 6.65
N GLN A 110 26.26 -40.40 5.50
CA GLN A 110 25.83 -41.01 4.24
C GLN A 110 26.96 -41.83 3.60
N ALA A 111 28.18 -41.34 3.60
CA ALA A 111 29.33 -42.08 3.02
C ALA A 111 29.63 -43.38 3.79
N ILE A 112 29.45 -43.42 5.10
CA ILE A 112 29.54 -44.65 5.91
C ILE A 112 28.37 -45.57 5.57
N LYS A 113 27.15 -45.10 5.50
CA LYS A 113 25.95 -45.87 5.14
C LYS A 113 26.11 -46.53 3.75
N ASN A 114 26.67 -45.78 2.81
CA ASN A 114 26.95 -46.25 1.44
C ASN A 114 28.18 -47.14 1.37
N LYS A 115 28.91 -47.38 2.47
CA LYS A 115 30.13 -48.17 2.54
C LYS A 115 31.26 -47.63 1.67
N TRP A 116 31.31 -46.34 1.40
CA TRP A 116 32.35 -45.68 0.59
C TRP A 116 33.62 -45.38 1.38
N VAL A 117 33.43 -45.10 2.69
CA VAL A 117 34.54 -44.73 3.59
C VAL A 117 34.54 -45.59 4.85
N GLU A 118 35.72 -45.73 5.46
CA GLU A 118 35.91 -46.33 6.78
C GLU A 118 36.44 -45.30 7.75
N MET A 119 35.71 -45.14 8.88
CA MET A 119 36.08 -44.21 9.94
C MET A 119 36.89 -44.94 10.99
N GLY A 120 38.21 -45.07 10.81
CA GLY A 120 39.12 -45.59 11.80
C GLY A 120 39.25 -44.65 13.05
N ARG A 121 39.93 -45.12 14.10
CA ARG A 121 40.11 -44.31 15.34
C ARG A 121 40.91 -43.03 15.08
N GLN A 122 41.89 -43.05 14.18
CA GLN A 122 42.75 -41.90 13.85
C GLN A 122 42.68 -41.50 12.36
N LEU A 123 42.42 -42.44 11.48
CA LEU A 123 42.46 -42.23 10.02
C LEU A 123 41.09 -42.53 9.40
N VAL A 124 40.71 -41.73 8.41
CA VAL A 124 39.55 -41.93 7.53
C VAL A 124 40.10 -42.39 6.16
N SER A 125 39.63 -43.53 5.67
CA SER A 125 40.11 -44.11 4.41
C SER A 125 38.95 -44.41 3.45
N ARG A 126 39.25 -44.40 2.14
CA ARG A 126 38.29 -44.79 1.09
C ARG A 126 38.22 -46.33 1.03
N LYS A 127 36.99 -46.87 0.93
CA LYS A 127 36.73 -48.30 0.66
C LYS A 127 36.56 -48.65 -0.81
N VAL A 128 36.28 -47.64 -1.62
CA VAL A 128 36.06 -47.72 -3.07
C VAL A 128 36.96 -46.72 -3.80
N GLN A 129 37.23 -46.95 -5.06
CA GLN A 129 38.09 -46.06 -5.84
C GLN A 129 37.33 -44.88 -6.41
N ASN A 130 36.11 -45.10 -6.90
CA ASN A 130 35.25 -44.08 -7.49
C ASN A 130 33.83 -44.18 -6.95
N VAL A 131 33.11 -43.07 -6.94
CA VAL A 131 31.70 -42.97 -6.54
C VAL A 131 30.94 -42.12 -7.56
N GLU A 132 29.69 -42.49 -7.83
CA GLU A 132 28.76 -41.72 -8.65
C GLU A 132 27.82 -40.92 -7.74
N ASP A 133 27.49 -39.67 -8.13
CA ASP A 133 26.59 -38.80 -7.38
C ASP A 133 25.14 -39.03 -7.83
N ARG A 134 24.59 -40.19 -7.48
CA ARG A 134 23.22 -40.55 -7.82
C ARG A 134 22.21 -39.50 -7.33
N ILE A 135 22.46 -38.84 -6.19
CA ILE A 135 21.55 -37.82 -5.65
C ILE A 135 21.53 -36.58 -6.54
N LYS A 136 22.68 -36.12 -6.96
CA LYS A 136 22.78 -34.99 -7.91
C LYS A 136 22.09 -35.32 -9.23
N ASP A 137 22.30 -36.50 -9.78
CA ASP A 137 21.71 -36.94 -11.06
C ASP A 137 20.16 -36.97 -10.95
N LEU A 138 19.60 -37.52 -9.87
CA LEU A 138 18.18 -37.53 -9.61
C LEU A 138 17.58 -36.12 -9.46
N LEU A 139 18.30 -35.21 -8.80
CA LEU A 139 17.87 -33.82 -8.68
C LEU A 139 17.87 -33.08 -10.02
N ILE A 140 18.87 -33.36 -10.88
CA ILE A 140 18.93 -32.82 -12.26
C ILE A 140 17.75 -33.34 -13.09
N GLN A 141 17.44 -34.64 -13.01
CA GLN A 141 16.26 -35.22 -13.69
C GLN A 141 14.97 -34.53 -13.26
N ILE A 142 14.76 -34.31 -11.96
CA ILE A 142 13.58 -33.57 -11.44
C ILE A 142 13.58 -32.14 -11.96
N GLN A 143 14.73 -31.48 -11.99
CA GLN A 143 14.84 -30.09 -12.50
C GLN A 143 14.45 -30.02 -13.99
N ASN A 144 14.82 -31.03 -14.77
CA ASN A 144 14.47 -31.14 -16.18
C ASN A 144 13.03 -31.63 -16.45
N GLY A 145 12.28 -31.95 -15.39
CA GLY A 145 10.91 -32.45 -15.53
C GLY A 145 10.81 -33.94 -15.93
N GLU A 146 11.88 -34.68 -15.79
CA GLU A 146 11.90 -36.12 -16.08
C GLU A 146 11.20 -36.94 -14.98
N VAL A 147 10.71 -38.12 -15.34
CA VAL A 147 10.01 -39.00 -14.40
C VAL A 147 11.03 -39.77 -13.57
N VAL A 148 11.01 -39.58 -12.27
CA VAL A 148 11.86 -40.27 -11.30
C VAL A 148 11.05 -41.32 -10.55
N GLY A 149 11.66 -42.46 -10.23
CA GLY A 149 11.02 -43.57 -9.52
C GLY A 149 10.52 -43.22 -8.12
N HIS A 150 9.44 -43.86 -7.66
CA HIS A 150 8.76 -43.55 -6.41
C HIS A 150 9.69 -43.68 -5.19
N ASP A 151 10.56 -44.68 -5.15
CA ASP A 151 11.50 -44.92 -4.03
C ASP A 151 12.58 -43.82 -3.97
N ASP A 152 13.02 -43.30 -5.12
CA ASP A 152 13.98 -42.22 -5.22
C ASP A 152 13.35 -40.90 -4.78
N ILE A 153 12.10 -40.63 -5.18
CA ILE A 153 11.31 -39.48 -4.69
C ILE A 153 11.17 -39.50 -3.18
N ASP A 154 10.85 -40.66 -2.59
CA ASP A 154 10.71 -40.78 -1.13
C ASP A 154 12.05 -40.60 -0.41
N THR A 155 13.14 -40.97 -1.05
CA THR A 155 14.47 -40.70 -0.51
C THR A 155 14.82 -39.23 -0.52
N LEU A 156 14.53 -38.52 -1.62
CA LEU A 156 14.74 -37.07 -1.74
C LEU A 156 13.85 -36.27 -0.82
N LYS A 157 12.58 -36.69 -0.62
CA LYS A 157 11.65 -36.10 0.38
C LYS A 157 12.19 -36.23 1.79
N ARG A 158 12.62 -37.45 2.21
CA ARG A 158 13.18 -37.66 3.57
C ARG A 158 14.41 -36.80 3.81
N ARG A 159 15.18 -36.50 2.75
CA ARG A 159 16.33 -35.59 2.82
C ARG A 159 15.94 -34.12 2.68
N LYS A 160 14.65 -33.77 2.47
CA LYS A 160 14.11 -32.43 2.26
C LYS A 160 14.72 -31.70 1.03
N LEU A 161 15.17 -32.44 0.04
CA LEU A 161 15.80 -31.89 -1.17
C LEU A 161 14.81 -31.50 -2.24
N ILE A 162 13.55 -32.00 -2.14
CA ILE A 162 12.44 -31.70 -3.02
C ILE A 162 11.20 -31.34 -2.23
N ALA A 163 10.37 -30.48 -2.79
CA ALA A 163 9.06 -30.11 -2.29
C ALA A 163 7.99 -30.32 -3.36
N GLN A 164 6.77 -30.65 -2.95
CA GLN A 164 5.64 -30.78 -3.85
C GLN A 164 5.06 -29.39 -4.14
N GLN A 165 4.98 -29.02 -5.39
CA GLN A 165 4.34 -27.80 -5.84
C GLN A 165 3.03 -28.15 -6.54
N THR A 166 1.93 -27.62 -6.04
CA THR A 166 0.61 -27.74 -6.66
C THR A 166 0.25 -26.44 -7.36
N TRP A 167 -0.34 -26.51 -8.54
CA TRP A 167 -0.87 -25.33 -9.25
C TRP A 167 -2.20 -25.63 -9.91
N LYS A 168 -3.00 -24.56 -10.12
CA LYS A 168 -4.21 -24.60 -10.94
C LYS A 168 -3.83 -24.24 -12.38
N GLY A 169 -4.06 -25.14 -13.31
CA GLY A 169 -3.90 -24.90 -14.75
C GLY A 169 -5.12 -24.17 -15.33
N TYR A 170 -4.90 -23.39 -16.38
CA TYR A 170 -5.93 -22.74 -17.18
C TYR A 170 -5.83 -23.23 -18.62
N SER A 171 -6.95 -23.55 -19.23
CA SER A 171 -7.08 -23.71 -20.69
C SER A 171 -7.48 -22.38 -21.30
N LEU A 172 -6.84 -21.97 -22.39
CA LEU A 172 -7.01 -20.67 -23.01
C LEU A 172 -7.35 -20.82 -24.49
N ARG A 173 -8.32 -20.05 -24.95
CA ARG A 173 -8.71 -19.88 -26.34
C ARG A 173 -8.77 -18.41 -26.72
N LYS A 174 -8.80 -18.12 -28.03
CA LYS A 174 -9.04 -16.74 -28.51
C LYS A 174 -10.39 -16.27 -28.02
N GLY A 175 -10.43 -15.10 -27.39
CA GLY A 175 -11.65 -14.43 -27.01
C GLY A 175 -12.24 -13.58 -28.15
N PRO A 176 -13.46 -13.06 -27.98
CA PRO A 176 -14.14 -12.27 -29.03
C PRO A 176 -13.39 -11.00 -29.45
N ASN A 177 -12.56 -10.44 -28.55
CA ASN A 177 -11.75 -9.24 -28.83
C ASN A 177 -10.29 -9.57 -29.11
N TYR A 178 -9.98 -10.80 -29.50
CA TYR A 178 -8.59 -11.23 -29.70
C TYR A 178 -7.87 -10.36 -30.73
N THR A 179 -6.67 -9.91 -30.36
CA THR A 179 -5.70 -9.25 -31.25
C THR A 179 -4.31 -9.79 -30.96
N PRO A 180 -3.46 -10.02 -31.98
CA PRO A 180 -2.10 -10.56 -31.78
C PRO A 180 -1.20 -9.65 -30.95
N LYS A 181 -1.51 -8.35 -30.95
CA LYS A 181 -0.78 -7.32 -30.20
C LYS A 181 -1.79 -6.38 -29.54
N ARG A 182 -1.78 -6.38 -28.21
CA ARG A 182 -2.67 -5.52 -27.44
C ARG A 182 -2.25 -4.06 -27.59
N LYS A 183 -3.15 -3.21 -28.01
CA LYS A 183 -3.01 -1.76 -27.81
C LYS A 183 -3.23 -1.49 -26.33
N LYS A 184 -2.21 -1.02 -25.61
CA LYS A 184 -2.34 -0.62 -24.22
C LYS A 184 -3.12 0.69 -24.15
N ALA A 185 -4.43 0.60 -23.94
CA ALA A 185 -5.21 1.77 -23.58
C ALA A 185 -4.79 2.23 -22.18
N ALA A 186 -4.52 3.52 -22.02
CA ALA A 186 -4.16 4.10 -20.73
C ALA A 186 -5.37 4.02 -19.78
N THR A 187 -5.14 3.54 -18.57
CA THR A 187 -6.16 3.50 -17.51
C THR A 187 -6.18 4.79 -16.70
N ASP A 188 -5.04 5.46 -16.64
CA ASP A 188 -4.85 6.66 -15.83
C ASP A 188 -4.03 7.69 -16.60
N LEU A 189 -4.34 8.96 -16.39
CA LEU A 189 -3.54 10.09 -16.85
C LEU A 189 -2.46 10.36 -15.79
N THR A 190 -1.23 9.96 -16.06
CA THR A 190 -0.12 10.18 -15.11
C THR A 190 0.51 11.56 -15.33
N ARG A 191 1.19 12.08 -14.30
CA ARG A 191 1.96 13.33 -14.40
C ARG A 191 2.99 13.30 -15.53
N ASP A 192 3.63 12.14 -15.73
CA ASP A 192 4.60 11.94 -16.81
C ASP A 192 3.97 12.11 -18.19
N HIS A 193 2.74 11.63 -18.40
CA HIS A 193 1.98 11.81 -19.62
C HIS A 193 1.62 13.28 -19.85
N LEU A 194 1.25 14.01 -18.78
CA LEU A 194 0.96 15.45 -18.85
C LEU A 194 2.22 16.26 -19.19
N GLN A 195 3.37 15.91 -18.58
CA GLN A 195 4.63 16.62 -18.83
C GLN A 195 5.21 16.35 -20.22
N ARG A 196 5.07 15.13 -20.73
CA ARG A 196 5.55 14.75 -22.07
C ARG A 196 4.63 15.22 -23.17
N GLY A 197 3.39 15.59 -22.85
CA GLY A 197 2.39 16.00 -23.83
C GLY A 197 1.83 14.87 -24.68
N ASP A 198 2.18 13.61 -24.39
CA ASP A 198 1.75 12.41 -25.14
C ASP A 198 0.32 11.96 -24.78
N TRP A 199 -0.30 12.61 -23.81
CA TRP A 199 -1.68 12.32 -23.39
C TRP A 199 -2.71 12.49 -24.51
N LYS A 200 -2.39 13.29 -25.56
CA LYS A 200 -3.25 13.51 -26.72
C LYS A 200 -3.32 12.28 -27.64
N ASP A 201 -2.27 11.46 -27.60
CA ASP A 201 -2.14 10.27 -28.44
C ASP A 201 -2.51 8.98 -27.68
N LEU A 202 -2.89 9.10 -26.40
CA LEU A 202 -3.32 7.98 -25.60
C LEU A 202 -4.78 7.62 -25.89
N GLU A 203 -5.01 6.37 -26.31
CA GLU A 203 -6.34 5.80 -26.27
C GLU A 203 -6.67 5.47 -24.80
N PHE A 204 -7.68 6.13 -24.22
CA PHE A 204 -8.18 5.82 -22.90
C PHE A 204 -9.14 4.64 -22.95
N LYS A 205 -9.06 3.82 -21.92
CA LYS A 205 -9.98 2.70 -21.75
C LYS A 205 -11.40 3.23 -21.51
N GLU A 206 -12.36 2.74 -22.29
CA GLU A 206 -13.77 3.03 -22.02
C GLU A 206 -14.15 2.59 -20.62
N TYR A 207 -14.90 3.43 -19.91
CA TYR A 207 -15.36 3.13 -18.56
C TYR A 207 -16.41 2.02 -18.61
N ASN A 208 -16.10 0.88 -18.03
CA ASN A 208 -17.02 -0.26 -17.99
C ASN A 208 -17.96 -0.15 -16.78
N PHE A 209 -19.09 0.51 -16.96
CA PHE A 209 -20.14 0.62 -15.95
C PHE A 209 -20.77 -0.73 -15.53
N SER A 210 -20.49 -1.81 -16.26
CA SER A 210 -20.98 -3.16 -15.96
C SER A 210 -19.94 -4.03 -15.25
N ALA A 211 -18.73 -3.51 -15.01
CA ALA A 211 -17.72 -4.24 -14.28
C ALA A 211 -18.19 -4.45 -12.83
N LYS A 212 -18.32 -5.71 -12.45
CA LYS A 212 -18.45 -6.08 -11.03
C LYS A 212 -17.06 -5.95 -10.42
N GLY A 213 -16.79 -4.82 -9.79
CA GLY A 213 -15.59 -4.65 -8.96
C GLY A 213 -15.67 -5.53 -7.71
N GLN A 214 -14.54 -5.67 -7.03
CA GLN A 214 -14.60 -6.18 -5.66
C GLN A 214 -15.36 -5.15 -4.81
N PRO A 215 -16.24 -5.60 -3.88
CA PRO A 215 -16.86 -4.69 -2.93
C PRO A 215 -15.76 -3.90 -2.21
N ALA A 216 -15.97 -2.61 -2.06
CA ALA A 216 -15.07 -1.77 -1.26
C ALA A 216 -15.37 -2.03 0.23
N GLU A 217 -14.94 -3.18 0.74
CA GLU A 217 -15.26 -3.66 2.09
C GLU A 217 -14.68 -2.79 3.21
N GLY A 218 -13.94 -1.79 2.93
CA GLY A 218 -13.22 -1.09 3.99
C GLY A 218 -13.61 0.37 4.16
N THR A 219 -13.58 1.15 3.10
CA THR A 219 -13.76 2.60 3.20
C THR A 219 -15.16 2.95 3.68
N GLU A 220 -16.15 2.21 3.19
CA GLU A 220 -17.55 2.44 3.56
C GLU A 220 -17.87 1.98 4.99
N ALA A 221 -17.22 0.93 5.49
CA ALA A 221 -17.38 0.53 6.88
C ALA A 221 -16.87 1.61 7.85
N ILE A 222 -15.71 2.22 7.55
CA ILE A 222 -15.17 3.32 8.36
C ILE A 222 -15.99 4.59 8.17
N THR A 223 -16.40 4.93 6.94
CA THR A 223 -17.27 6.07 6.67
C THR A 223 -18.63 5.88 7.37
N ASN A 224 -19.14 4.65 7.40
CA ASN A 224 -20.36 4.33 8.13
C ASN A 224 -20.18 4.38 9.64
N ASP A 225 -19.07 3.85 10.15
CA ASP A 225 -18.77 3.94 11.56
C ASP A 225 -18.56 5.40 11.99
N LEU A 226 -18.09 6.24 11.08
CA LEU A 226 -17.83 7.66 11.31
C LEU A 226 -19.00 8.57 10.93
N SER A 227 -19.81 8.24 9.90
CA SER A 227 -20.91 9.07 9.43
C SER A 227 -22.31 8.55 9.77
N SER A 228 -22.59 7.26 9.71
CA SER A 228 -23.89 6.70 10.14
C SER A 228 -23.96 6.49 11.64
N ASN A 229 -22.83 6.46 12.29
CA ASN A 229 -22.70 6.76 13.69
C ASN A 229 -22.58 8.30 13.89
N GLY A 230 -23.37 9.06 13.16
CA GLY A 230 -23.91 10.30 13.71
C GLY A 230 -24.29 10.10 15.18
N VAL A 231 -24.73 8.89 15.52
CA VAL A 231 -24.88 8.43 16.90
C VAL A 231 -23.60 8.56 17.74
N ARG A 232 -22.37 8.37 17.22
CA ARG A 232 -21.14 8.52 18.05
C ARG A 232 -20.67 9.97 18.12
N TYR A 233 -20.81 10.73 17.04
CA TYR A 233 -20.62 12.18 17.10
C TYR A 233 -21.82 12.86 17.78
N ASP A 234 -23.04 12.37 17.61
CA ASP A 234 -24.23 12.81 18.35
C ASP A 234 -24.15 12.54 19.85
N LEU A 235 -23.62 11.37 20.27
CA LEU A 235 -23.33 11.08 21.68
C LEU A 235 -22.36 12.09 22.32
N TYR A 236 -21.46 12.69 21.51
CA TYR A 236 -20.54 13.74 21.95
C TYR A 236 -20.99 15.14 21.54
N CYS A 237 -22.19 15.27 20.95
CA CYS A 237 -22.73 16.55 20.46
C CYS A 237 -21.81 17.25 19.45
N PHE A 238 -21.19 16.51 18.54
CA PHE A 238 -20.45 17.10 17.44
C PHE A 238 -21.41 17.58 16.34
N GLU A 239 -21.17 18.77 15.82
CA GLU A 239 -21.89 19.37 14.72
C GLU A 239 -21.12 19.19 13.42
N GLU A 240 -21.78 18.66 12.38
CA GLU A 240 -21.17 18.48 11.07
C GLU A 240 -20.94 19.82 10.37
N MET A 241 -19.71 20.03 9.88
CA MET A 241 -19.36 21.24 9.13
C MET A 241 -19.75 21.10 7.66
N PRO A 242 -20.23 22.18 7.00
CA PRO A 242 -20.60 22.14 5.58
C PRO A 242 -19.36 22.04 4.68
N THR A 243 -19.20 20.95 3.97
CA THR A 243 -18.02 20.65 3.13
C THR A 243 -18.28 20.62 1.64
N ASN A 244 -19.47 20.93 1.18
CA ASN A 244 -19.95 20.79 -0.19
C ASN A 244 -19.30 21.73 -1.23
N ASN A 245 -18.30 22.52 -0.86
CA ASN A 245 -17.52 23.33 -1.79
C ASN A 245 -16.03 22.94 -1.76
N PHE A 246 -15.51 22.37 -2.84
CA PHE A 246 -14.11 21.96 -2.95
C PHE A 246 -13.15 23.10 -3.30
N VAL A 247 -13.69 24.19 -3.83
CA VAL A 247 -12.89 25.36 -4.22
C VAL A 247 -12.75 26.30 -3.04
N GLU A 248 -11.51 26.57 -2.67
CA GLU A 248 -11.15 27.52 -1.62
C GLU A 248 -10.19 28.59 -2.12
N SER A 249 -10.15 29.74 -1.42
CA SER A 249 -9.05 30.68 -1.63
C SER A 249 -7.83 30.26 -0.82
N SER A 250 -6.64 30.63 -1.29
CA SER A 250 -5.40 30.48 -0.53
C SER A 250 -5.49 31.14 0.84
N PHE A 251 -6.23 32.22 0.98
CA PHE A 251 -6.49 32.87 2.27
C PHE A 251 -7.08 31.89 3.29
N TRP A 252 -8.20 31.23 2.96
CA TRP A 252 -8.86 30.30 3.88
C TRP A 252 -8.12 28.96 4.01
N ASN A 253 -7.42 28.54 2.96
CA ASN A 253 -6.71 27.26 2.96
C ASN A 253 -5.35 27.33 3.67
N PHE A 254 -4.73 28.51 3.72
CA PHE A 254 -3.36 28.67 4.22
C PHE A 254 -3.15 29.88 5.14
N ASP A 255 -3.50 31.09 4.68
CA ASP A 255 -3.11 32.31 5.41
C ASP A 255 -3.73 32.39 6.81
N VAL A 256 -5.03 32.08 6.92
CA VAL A 256 -5.73 32.06 8.22
C VAL A 256 -5.24 30.98 9.17
N LEU A 257 -4.54 29.96 8.64
CA LEU A 257 -3.90 28.91 9.41
C LEU A 257 -2.45 29.27 9.82
N PHE A 258 -2.09 30.52 9.68
CA PHE A 258 -0.76 31.01 9.96
C PHE A 258 0.34 30.27 9.17
N GLN A 259 0.02 29.77 7.97
CA GLN A 259 0.98 29.13 7.07
C GLN A 259 1.59 30.19 6.14
N PRO A 260 2.92 30.40 6.15
CA PRO A 260 3.54 31.48 5.39
C PRO A 260 3.39 31.27 3.89
N GLN A 261 3.35 32.38 3.12
CA GLN A 261 3.13 32.34 1.67
C GLN A 261 4.26 31.62 0.90
N GLN A 262 5.46 31.54 1.49
CA GLN A 262 6.60 30.82 0.93
C GLN A 262 6.69 29.36 1.34
N HIS A 263 5.69 28.83 2.06
CA HIS A 263 5.71 27.44 2.48
C HIS A 263 5.61 26.48 1.27
N PRO A 264 6.44 25.41 1.20
CA PRO A 264 6.47 24.49 0.05
C PRO A 264 5.11 23.88 -0.31
N ALA A 265 4.28 23.57 0.68
CA ALA A 265 2.92 23.03 0.45
C ALA A 265 1.98 23.97 -0.34
N ARG A 266 2.33 25.25 -0.47
CA ARG A 266 1.62 26.24 -1.30
C ARG A 266 2.13 26.28 -2.74
N ASP A 267 3.14 25.49 -3.09
CA ASP A 267 3.63 25.40 -4.45
C ASP A 267 2.64 24.61 -5.33
N SER A 268 2.65 24.92 -6.62
CA SER A 268 1.89 24.18 -7.64
C SER A 268 2.28 22.71 -7.76
N HIS A 269 3.39 22.29 -7.16
CA HIS A 269 3.79 20.89 -7.07
C HIS A 269 2.93 20.10 -6.09
N ASP A 270 2.40 20.75 -5.04
CA ASP A 270 1.60 20.12 -3.99
C ASP A 270 0.13 20.55 -3.99
N THR A 271 -0.19 21.67 -4.67
CA THR A 271 -1.52 22.28 -4.68
C THR A 271 -2.07 22.47 -6.09
N PHE A 272 -3.33 22.08 -6.32
CA PHE A 272 -4.05 22.35 -7.57
C PHE A 272 -4.66 23.75 -7.53
N PHE A 273 -4.03 24.71 -8.19
CA PHE A 273 -4.61 26.03 -8.40
C PHE A 273 -5.55 26.06 -9.61
N LEU A 274 -6.65 26.79 -9.50
CA LEU A 274 -7.62 26.92 -10.59
C LEU A 274 -7.21 27.99 -11.58
N GLN A 275 -7.46 27.69 -12.86
CA GLN A 275 -7.29 28.67 -13.94
C GLN A 275 -8.52 29.57 -14.08
N VAL A 276 -9.73 29.00 -13.90
CA VAL A 276 -11.00 29.74 -14.03
C VAL A 276 -12.01 29.21 -12.99
N PRO A 277 -12.48 30.06 -12.07
CA PRO A 277 -11.97 31.38 -11.72
C PRO A 277 -10.64 31.29 -10.97
N SER A 278 -9.62 32.00 -11.39
CA SER A 278 -8.26 31.94 -10.80
C SER A 278 -8.18 32.62 -9.43
N THR A 279 -9.07 33.53 -9.13
CA THR A 279 -9.05 34.31 -7.89
C THR A 279 -10.45 34.50 -7.29
N THR A 280 -10.50 34.58 -5.96
CA THR A 280 -11.70 34.98 -5.23
C THR A 280 -11.89 36.50 -5.23
N LYS A 281 -13.15 36.94 -5.21
CA LYS A 281 -13.50 38.37 -5.18
C LYS A 281 -13.97 38.86 -3.80
N LYS A 282 -14.23 37.93 -2.88
CA LYS A 282 -14.87 38.27 -1.58
C LYS A 282 -14.10 37.62 -0.43
N LEU A 283 -13.34 38.42 0.26
CA LEU A 283 -12.76 38.09 1.56
C LEU A 283 -13.21 39.11 2.60
N PRO A 284 -13.30 38.77 3.89
CA PRO A 284 -13.61 39.72 4.95
C PRO A 284 -12.41 40.64 5.22
N GLU A 285 -12.46 41.88 4.72
CA GLU A 285 -11.29 42.77 4.65
C GLU A 285 -10.68 43.08 6.02
N ASP A 286 -11.48 43.32 7.04
CA ASP A 286 -11.02 43.57 8.40
C ASP A 286 -10.25 42.33 8.98
N TYR A 287 -10.69 41.14 8.64
CA TYR A 287 -10.01 39.92 9.05
C TYR A 287 -8.73 39.68 8.24
N VAL A 288 -8.75 39.97 6.95
CA VAL A 288 -7.57 39.93 6.10
C VAL A 288 -6.45 40.81 6.63
N GLU A 289 -6.78 42.05 7.05
CA GLU A 289 -5.76 42.95 7.61
C GLU A 289 -5.17 42.43 8.94
N ARG A 290 -6.01 41.83 9.80
CA ARG A 290 -5.51 41.18 11.04
C ARG A 290 -4.58 40.01 10.75
N VAL A 291 -4.95 39.14 9.80
CA VAL A 291 -4.13 37.99 9.39
C VAL A 291 -2.81 38.48 8.78
N LYS A 292 -2.85 39.44 7.87
CA LYS A 292 -1.65 40.07 7.29
C LYS A 292 -0.73 40.60 8.37
N ALA A 293 -1.25 41.38 9.32
CA ALA A 293 -0.45 41.97 10.39
C ALA A 293 0.26 40.92 11.24
N VAL A 294 -0.39 39.78 11.54
CA VAL A 294 0.22 38.68 12.29
C VAL A 294 1.30 37.98 11.49
N HIS A 295 1.13 37.80 10.17
CA HIS A 295 2.18 37.23 9.31
C HIS A 295 3.40 38.14 9.21
N GLU A 296 3.20 39.47 9.02
CA GLU A 296 4.27 40.42 8.81
C GLU A 296 4.99 40.78 10.11
N PHE A 297 4.22 41.12 11.15
CA PHE A 297 4.77 41.74 12.36
C PHE A 297 4.62 40.87 13.61
N GLY A 298 3.83 39.81 13.53
CA GLY A 298 3.49 39.00 14.68
C GLY A 298 2.37 39.64 15.52
N GLY A 299 2.34 39.27 16.78
CA GLY A 299 1.32 39.63 17.76
C GLY A 299 0.98 38.42 18.60
N TYR A 300 0.23 38.63 19.68
CA TYR A 300 -0.21 37.53 20.54
C TYR A 300 0.93 36.64 21.08
N GLY A 301 2.09 37.26 21.35
CA GLY A 301 3.29 36.54 21.79
C GLY A 301 4.18 35.98 20.66
N SER A 302 3.78 36.11 19.42
CA SER A 302 4.56 35.72 18.24
C SER A 302 5.32 36.90 17.63
N LYS A 303 6.46 36.58 16.97
CA LYS A 303 7.23 37.55 16.18
C LYS A 303 6.74 37.64 14.72
N GLY A 304 5.81 36.83 14.32
CA GLY A 304 5.41 36.65 12.92
C GLY A 304 6.53 36.03 12.09
N TYR A 305 6.41 36.13 10.77
CA TYR A 305 7.40 35.62 9.83
C TYR A 305 8.30 36.71 9.24
N GLY A 306 7.91 38.00 9.36
CA GLY A 306 8.74 39.14 8.93
C GLY A 306 8.90 39.27 7.41
N TYR A 307 7.92 38.80 6.62
CA TYR A 307 7.94 38.94 5.17
C TYR A 307 6.82 39.88 4.69
N ASP A 308 6.96 40.39 3.46
CA ASP A 308 5.96 41.22 2.79
C ASP A 308 4.80 40.33 2.30
N TRP A 309 3.68 40.32 3.03
CA TRP A 309 2.50 39.52 2.73
C TRP A 309 1.74 40.07 1.51
N LYS A 310 1.47 39.21 0.53
CA LYS A 310 0.88 39.59 -0.77
C LYS A 310 -0.58 39.19 -0.86
N ARG A 311 -1.43 40.17 -1.14
CA ARG A 311 -2.87 39.95 -1.34
C ARG A 311 -3.16 39.06 -2.52
N GLU A 312 -2.39 39.15 -3.60
CA GLU A 312 -2.54 38.38 -4.82
C GLU A 312 -2.39 36.87 -4.54
N GLU A 313 -1.45 36.51 -3.67
CA GLU A 313 -1.27 35.12 -3.26
C GLU A 313 -2.44 34.58 -2.44
N ALA A 314 -2.98 35.39 -1.54
CA ALA A 314 -4.14 35.02 -0.72
C ALA A 314 -5.45 34.88 -1.53
N ASN A 315 -5.57 35.62 -2.62
CA ASN A 315 -6.77 35.61 -3.47
C ASN A 315 -6.81 34.41 -4.45
N LYS A 316 -5.72 33.69 -4.66
CA LYS A 316 -5.69 32.54 -5.59
C LYS A 316 -6.69 31.47 -5.16
N ASN A 317 -7.46 30.98 -6.12
CA ASN A 317 -8.35 29.85 -5.91
C ASN A 317 -7.63 28.52 -6.17
N LEU A 318 -7.97 27.53 -5.35
CA LEU A 318 -7.39 26.19 -5.39
C LEU A 318 -8.44 25.13 -5.05
N LEU A 319 -8.14 23.88 -5.33
CA LEU A 319 -8.84 22.76 -4.71
C LEU A 319 -8.29 22.58 -3.29
N ARG A 320 -9.15 22.57 -2.28
CA ARG A 320 -8.72 22.51 -0.88
C ARG A 320 -7.79 21.31 -0.61
N THR A 321 -6.70 21.56 0.06
CA THR A 321 -5.68 20.54 0.38
C THR A 321 -5.96 19.80 1.68
N HIS A 322 -6.89 20.32 2.50
CA HIS A 322 -7.38 19.76 3.76
C HIS A 322 -8.73 20.37 4.13
N THR A 323 -9.46 19.69 4.99
CA THR A 323 -10.76 20.18 5.49
C THR A 323 -10.62 21.25 6.58
N THR A 324 -9.40 21.52 7.08
CA THR A 324 -9.12 22.61 8.04
C THR A 324 -9.50 23.99 7.48
N ALA A 325 -9.52 24.15 6.15
CA ALA A 325 -10.08 25.36 5.51
C ALA A 325 -11.54 25.61 5.89
N VAL A 326 -12.34 24.54 6.04
CA VAL A 326 -13.73 24.63 6.51
C VAL A 326 -13.77 24.93 8.01
N SER A 327 -12.92 24.24 8.80
CA SER A 327 -12.79 24.48 10.24
C SER A 327 -12.47 25.94 10.54
N SER A 328 -11.55 26.55 9.79
CA SER A 328 -11.19 27.96 9.96
C SER A 328 -12.37 28.90 9.68
N ARG A 329 -13.20 28.62 8.66
CA ARG A 329 -14.40 29.37 8.38
C ARG A 329 -15.45 29.26 9.50
N MET A 330 -15.65 28.06 10.04
CA MET A 330 -16.57 27.80 11.12
C MET A 330 -16.15 28.52 12.42
N LEU A 331 -14.85 28.47 12.74
CA LEU A 331 -14.31 29.18 13.91
C LEU A 331 -14.40 30.71 13.75
N TYR A 332 -14.16 31.23 12.54
CA TYR A 332 -14.38 32.66 12.24
C TYR A 332 -15.83 33.04 12.43
N LEU A 333 -16.80 32.25 11.95
CA LEU A 333 -18.23 32.50 12.15
C LEU A 333 -18.65 32.40 13.63
N LEU A 334 -18.04 31.47 14.38
CA LEU A 334 -18.24 31.35 15.82
C LEU A 334 -17.75 32.60 16.56
N ALA A 335 -16.61 33.14 16.15
CA ALA A 335 -16.02 34.34 16.74
C ALA A 335 -16.85 35.64 16.51
N GLN A 336 -17.76 35.62 15.52
CA GLN A 336 -18.68 36.77 15.27
C GLN A 336 -19.90 36.82 16.22
N LYS A 337 -19.99 35.86 17.15
CA LYS A 337 -21.11 35.73 18.11
C LYS A 337 -20.54 35.62 19.53
N PRO A 338 -21.37 35.83 20.57
CA PRO A 338 -20.95 35.49 21.93
C PRO A 338 -20.45 34.04 21.98
N PHE A 339 -19.25 33.86 22.53
CA PHE A 339 -18.61 32.55 22.54
C PHE A 339 -19.43 31.49 23.29
N THR A 340 -19.62 30.35 22.65
CA THR A 340 -20.17 29.13 23.24
C THR A 340 -19.28 27.97 22.85
N PRO A 341 -19.02 27.02 23.75
CA PRO A 341 -18.26 25.80 23.41
C PRO A 341 -18.86 25.09 22.23
N LYS A 342 -18.00 24.61 21.33
CA LYS A 342 -18.39 23.87 20.11
C LYS A 342 -17.51 22.70 19.86
N LYS A 343 -18.11 21.65 19.30
CA LYS A 343 -17.44 20.46 18.79
C LYS A 343 -17.87 20.28 17.34
N TYR A 344 -16.91 20.32 16.44
CA TYR A 344 -17.16 20.24 15.00
C TYR A 344 -16.47 19.04 14.39
N PHE A 345 -17.06 18.46 13.35
CA PHE A 345 -16.41 17.47 12.51
C PHE A 345 -16.73 17.68 11.03
N SER A 346 -15.89 17.15 10.17
CA SER A 346 -16.13 17.06 8.73
C SER A 346 -15.56 15.78 8.17
N ILE A 347 -16.20 15.25 7.12
CA ILE A 347 -15.71 14.11 6.34
C ILE A 347 -15.95 14.48 4.89
N ASP A 348 -14.87 14.72 4.14
CA ASP A 348 -14.99 15.00 2.71
C ASP A 348 -13.64 14.92 2.00
N ARG A 349 -13.70 15.06 0.68
CA ARG A 349 -12.56 15.00 -0.22
C ARG A 349 -11.62 16.18 -0.09
N VAL A 350 -10.36 15.88 -0.21
CA VAL A 350 -9.26 16.85 -0.31
C VAL A 350 -8.38 16.49 -1.49
N PHE A 351 -7.60 17.46 -1.97
CA PHE A 351 -6.88 17.35 -3.23
C PHE A 351 -5.42 17.76 -3.03
N ARG A 352 -4.48 16.90 -3.43
CA ARG A 352 -3.05 17.18 -3.38
C ARG A 352 -2.39 16.74 -4.66
N ASN A 353 -1.56 17.60 -5.23
CA ASN A 353 -0.83 17.32 -6.46
C ASN A 353 0.43 16.47 -6.18
N GLU A 354 0.21 15.32 -5.56
CA GLU A 354 1.26 14.35 -5.23
C GLU A 354 1.37 13.26 -6.31
N ALA A 355 2.52 12.59 -6.35
CA ALA A 355 2.70 11.42 -7.22
C ALA A 355 1.80 10.27 -6.74
N VAL A 356 0.98 9.75 -7.66
CA VAL A 356 0.07 8.63 -7.35
C VAL A 356 0.86 7.33 -7.26
N ASP A 357 0.86 6.71 -6.08
CA ASP A 357 1.52 5.43 -5.82
C ASP A 357 0.59 4.45 -5.07
N ARG A 358 1.16 3.46 -4.37
CA ARG A 358 0.39 2.49 -3.57
C ARG A 358 -0.22 3.07 -2.29
N THR A 359 0.24 4.25 -1.87
CA THR A 359 -0.10 4.88 -0.59
C THR A 359 -0.61 6.31 -0.71
N HIS A 360 -0.55 6.90 -1.91
CA HIS A 360 -0.93 8.28 -2.19
C HIS A 360 -1.84 8.37 -3.41
N LEU A 361 -2.85 9.23 -3.28
CA LEU A 361 -3.80 9.62 -4.33
C LEU A 361 -3.83 11.15 -4.44
N ALA A 362 -4.13 11.66 -5.64
CA ALA A 362 -4.33 13.09 -5.84
C ALA A 362 -5.65 13.60 -5.21
N GLU A 363 -6.60 12.73 -4.98
CA GLU A 363 -7.87 12.95 -4.31
C GLU A 363 -8.07 11.85 -3.28
N PHE A 364 -8.38 12.21 -2.04
CA PHE A 364 -8.67 11.26 -0.95
C PHE A 364 -9.61 11.90 0.06
N HIS A 365 -10.17 11.11 0.99
CA HIS A 365 -11.06 11.60 2.01
C HIS A 365 -10.29 11.93 3.29
N GLN A 366 -10.61 13.08 3.87
CA GLN A 366 -10.10 13.49 5.17
C GLN A 366 -11.27 13.59 6.15
N ILE A 367 -11.04 13.04 7.34
CA ILE A 367 -11.87 13.23 8.51
C ILE A 367 -11.17 14.26 9.37
N GLU A 368 -11.86 15.30 9.75
CA GLU A 368 -11.37 16.29 10.69
C GLU A 368 -12.34 16.45 11.83
N GLY A 369 -11.82 16.58 13.03
CA GLY A 369 -12.58 16.91 14.20
C GLY A 369 -11.88 17.98 15.01
N LEU A 370 -12.66 18.82 15.66
CA LEU A 370 -12.13 19.81 16.61
C LEU A 370 -13.07 20.02 17.79
N VAL A 371 -12.50 20.38 18.92
CA VAL A 371 -13.22 20.86 20.10
C VAL A 371 -12.71 22.25 20.44
N CYS A 372 -13.61 23.21 20.54
CA CYS A 372 -13.32 24.59 20.86
C CYS A 372 -13.98 24.92 22.21
N ASP A 373 -13.18 25.09 23.25
CA ASP A 373 -13.64 25.36 24.61
C ASP A 373 -12.54 26.03 25.45
N ARG A 374 -12.88 26.43 26.67
CA ARG A 374 -11.92 26.94 27.64
C ARG A 374 -11.21 25.80 28.38
N GLY A 375 -9.95 26.01 28.72
CA GLY A 375 -9.19 25.09 29.56
C GLY A 375 -8.77 23.78 28.92
N LEU A 376 -8.96 23.61 27.60
CA LEU A 376 -8.53 22.42 26.88
C LEU A 376 -6.99 22.27 26.88
N THR A 377 -6.53 21.04 27.02
CA THR A 377 -5.13 20.67 27.11
C THR A 377 -4.75 19.63 26.04
N LEU A 378 -3.45 19.38 25.88
CA LEU A 378 -2.96 18.28 25.05
C LEU A 378 -3.42 16.91 25.58
N GLY A 379 -3.62 16.77 26.90
CA GLY A 379 -4.13 15.56 27.51
C GLY A 379 -5.56 15.23 27.05
N ASP A 380 -6.42 16.25 26.92
CA ASP A 380 -7.77 16.09 26.41
C ASP A 380 -7.75 15.61 24.94
N LEU A 381 -6.87 16.17 24.10
CA LEU A 381 -6.69 15.73 22.72
C LEU A 381 -6.25 14.25 22.65
N ILE A 382 -5.25 13.85 23.42
CA ILE A 382 -4.76 12.47 23.46
C ILE A 382 -5.88 11.53 23.93
N GLY A 383 -6.66 11.94 24.93
CA GLY A 383 -7.79 11.17 25.45
C GLY A 383 -8.87 10.93 24.38
N VAL A 384 -9.26 11.97 23.65
CA VAL A 384 -10.24 11.87 22.55
C VAL A 384 -9.74 10.93 21.45
N LEU A 385 -8.48 11.06 21.05
CA LEU A 385 -7.89 10.20 20.01
C LEU A 385 -7.78 8.73 20.46
N HIS A 386 -7.40 8.47 21.69
CA HIS A 386 -7.39 7.11 22.23
C HIS A 386 -8.79 6.48 22.25
N ASP A 387 -9.80 7.21 22.69
CA ASP A 387 -11.19 6.72 22.70
C ASP A 387 -11.68 6.44 21.29
N PHE A 388 -11.44 7.38 20.37
CA PHE A 388 -11.82 7.24 18.95
C PHE A 388 -11.22 5.98 18.31
N PHE A 389 -9.90 5.82 18.36
CA PHE A 389 -9.24 4.68 17.74
C PHE A 389 -9.50 3.35 18.44
N SER A 390 -9.71 3.35 19.75
CA SER A 390 -10.11 2.15 20.51
C SER A 390 -11.46 1.62 20.03
N ARG A 391 -12.42 2.52 19.73
CA ARG A 391 -13.73 2.16 19.20
C ARG A 391 -13.65 1.60 17.77
N LEU A 392 -12.63 2.00 16.99
CA LEU A 392 -12.33 1.42 15.68
C LEU A 392 -11.55 0.10 15.77
N GLY A 393 -11.25 -0.39 16.99
CA GLY A 393 -10.45 -1.61 17.17
C GLY A 393 -8.95 -1.42 16.96
N MET A 394 -8.49 -0.17 16.83
CA MET A 394 -7.08 0.19 16.58
C MET A 394 -6.39 0.54 17.90
N SER A 395 -5.87 -0.46 18.63
CA SER A 395 -5.26 -0.24 19.96
C SER A 395 -3.76 0.07 19.92
N LYS A 396 -3.06 -0.27 18.81
CA LYS A 396 -1.62 -0.04 18.66
C LYS A 396 -1.37 1.35 18.10
N LEU A 397 -1.32 2.36 18.97
CA LEU A 397 -1.08 3.76 18.59
C LEU A 397 0.27 4.26 19.11
N ARG A 398 0.86 5.20 18.36
CA ARG A 398 2.00 6.01 18.78
C ARG A 398 1.76 7.46 18.40
N PHE A 399 2.01 8.37 19.35
CA PHE A 399 2.01 9.81 19.13
C PHE A 399 3.46 10.28 19.08
N LYS A 400 3.80 11.00 18.03
CA LYS A 400 5.15 11.52 17.82
C LYS A 400 5.07 13.03 17.69
N PRO A 401 5.86 13.83 18.43
CA PRO A 401 5.94 15.26 18.22
C PRO A 401 6.27 15.58 16.77
N ALA A 402 5.59 16.55 16.20
CA ALA A 402 5.75 16.97 14.81
C ALA A 402 5.64 18.49 14.70
N TYR A 403 6.05 19.02 13.57
CA TYR A 403 5.83 20.42 13.24
C TYR A 403 4.65 20.56 12.29
N ASN A 404 3.74 21.48 12.63
CA ASN A 404 2.67 21.91 11.75
C ASN A 404 2.49 23.44 11.91
N PRO A 405 2.38 24.22 10.83
CA PRO A 405 2.32 25.68 10.91
C PRO A 405 1.20 26.23 11.80
N TYR A 406 0.07 25.55 11.87
CA TYR A 406 -1.13 26.05 12.56
C TYR A 406 -1.42 25.38 13.92
N THR A 407 -0.60 24.45 14.36
CA THR A 407 -0.73 23.80 15.67
C THR A 407 0.55 23.89 16.49
N GLU A 408 0.42 24.09 17.81
CA GLU A 408 1.49 24.07 18.80
C GLU A 408 0.89 23.76 20.19
N PRO A 409 1.21 22.61 20.81
CA PRO A 409 1.99 21.49 20.29
C PRO A 409 1.27 20.71 19.18
N SER A 410 2.07 20.03 18.35
CA SER A 410 1.59 19.18 17.23
C SER A 410 2.07 17.75 17.40
N MET A 411 1.28 16.81 16.92
CA MET A 411 1.60 15.38 16.95
C MET A 411 1.18 14.70 15.64
N GLU A 412 2.03 13.81 15.15
CA GLU A 412 1.67 12.77 14.18
C GLU A 412 1.13 11.55 14.92
N ILE A 413 0.12 10.91 14.34
CA ILE A 413 -0.52 9.69 14.85
C ILE A 413 -0.12 8.53 13.97
N PHE A 414 0.46 7.49 14.57
CA PHE A 414 0.86 6.26 13.88
C PHE A 414 0.07 5.07 14.41
N SER A 415 -0.30 4.18 13.50
CA SER A 415 -0.80 2.84 13.82
C SER A 415 0.06 1.77 13.14
N TYR A 416 0.10 0.58 13.74
CA TYR A 416 0.88 -0.53 13.19
C TYR A 416 0.10 -1.28 12.13
N HIS A 417 0.63 -1.34 10.91
CA HIS A 417 0.04 -2.07 9.79
C HIS A 417 0.65 -3.47 9.71
N GLU A 418 -0.15 -4.50 10.02
CA GLU A 418 0.32 -5.89 10.06
C GLU A 418 0.79 -6.41 8.69
N GLY A 419 0.13 -6.02 7.59
CA GLY A 419 0.52 -6.39 6.23
C GLY A 419 1.86 -5.80 5.79
N PHE A 420 2.11 -4.53 6.10
CA PHE A 420 3.40 -3.87 5.81
C PHE A 420 4.46 -4.10 6.89
N LYS A 421 4.09 -4.69 8.04
CA LYS A 421 4.95 -4.91 9.22
C LYS A 421 5.69 -3.64 9.65
N LYS A 422 5.03 -2.50 9.57
CA LYS A 422 5.59 -1.18 9.91
C LYS A 422 4.56 -0.25 10.53
N TRP A 423 5.05 0.76 11.22
CA TRP A 423 4.25 1.89 11.68
C TRP A 423 3.92 2.79 10.49
N VAL A 424 2.64 3.09 10.32
CA VAL A 424 2.12 3.95 9.25
C VAL A 424 1.46 5.16 9.90
N GLU A 425 1.77 6.35 9.40
CA GLU A 425 1.08 7.57 9.80
C GLU A 425 -0.37 7.50 9.30
N ILE A 426 -1.30 7.74 10.22
CA ILE A 426 -2.75 7.72 9.95
C ILE A 426 -3.38 9.10 10.09
N GLY A 427 -2.68 10.07 10.69
CA GLY A 427 -3.17 11.42 10.84
C GLY A 427 -2.25 12.33 11.62
N ASN A 428 -2.67 13.58 11.69
CA ASN A 428 -2.04 14.65 12.44
C ASN A 428 -3.02 15.26 13.44
N SER A 429 -2.49 15.79 14.53
CA SER A 429 -3.29 16.43 15.56
C SER A 429 -2.50 17.51 16.30
N GLY A 430 -3.20 18.40 16.99
CA GLY A 430 -2.55 19.43 17.79
C GLY A 430 -3.52 20.43 18.38
N MET A 431 -2.96 21.40 19.05
CA MET A 431 -3.69 22.57 19.54
C MET A 431 -3.52 23.73 18.56
N PHE A 432 -4.60 24.33 18.10
CA PHE A 432 -4.50 25.48 17.20
C PHE A 432 -3.79 26.66 17.88
N ARG A 433 -2.94 27.29 17.12
CA ARG A 433 -2.08 28.38 17.61
C ARG A 433 -2.87 29.65 17.88
N PRO A 434 -2.47 30.46 18.89
CA PRO A 434 -3.07 31.79 19.14
C PRO A 434 -3.02 32.70 17.91
N GLU A 435 -1.97 32.60 17.08
CA GLU A 435 -1.82 33.38 15.83
C GLU A 435 -2.89 33.06 14.78
N MET A 436 -3.52 31.90 14.88
CA MET A 436 -4.69 31.53 14.07
C MET A 436 -5.99 32.02 14.73
N LEU A 437 -6.17 31.76 16.03
CA LEU A 437 -7.44 31.91 16.72
C LEU A 437 -7.78 33.40 17.08
N LEU A 438 -6.80 34.14 17.57
CA LEU A 438 -7.00 35.49 18.06
C LEU A 438 -7.30 36.51 16.95
N PRO A 439 -6.70 36.46 15.76
CA PRO A 439 -7.11 37.26 14.62
C PRO A 439 -8.57 37.06 14.19
N MET A 440 -9.14 35.85 14.43
CA MET A 440 -10.57 35.58 14.17
C MET A 440 -11.47 36.35 15.11
N GLY A 441 -11.00 36.69 16.29
CA GLY A 441 -11.77 37.35 17.35
C GLY A 441 -12.23 36.41 18.47
N LEU A 442 -11.66 35.21 18.57
CA LEU A 442 -11.93 34.30 19.69
C LEU A 442 -11.31 34.84 20.98
N PRO A 443 -11.94 34.62 22.16
CA PRO A 443 -11.37 35.02 23.45
C PRO A 443 -10.01 34.38 23.74
N GLU A 444 -9.15 35.08 24.45
CA GLU A 444 -7.76 34.62 24.76
C GLU A 444 -7.70 33.31 25.58
N ASP A 445 -8.72 33.04 26.37
CA ASP A 445 -8.82 31.84 27.22
C ASP A 445 -9.42 30.63 26.49
N VAL A 446 -9.87 30.81 25.25
CA VAL A 446 -10.35 29.72 24.40
C VAL A 446 -9.20 28.97 23.78
N ARG A 447 -9.31 27.66 23.79
CA ARG A 447 -8.36 26.73 23.14
C ARG A 447 -9.12 25.84 22.15
N VAL A 448 -8.43 25.40 21.11
CA VAL A 448 -8.98 24.47 20.14
C VAL A 448 -8.02 23.28 20.03
N ILE A 449 -8.52 22.12 20.34
CA ILE A 449 -7.84 20.84 20.01
C ILE A 449 -8.43 20.31 18.71
N ALA A 450 -7.57 19.86 17.81
CA ALA A 450 -8.00 19.42 16.48
C ALA A 450 -7.18 18.20 16.00
N TRP A 451 -7.80 17.41 15.13
CA TRP A 451 -7.18 16.30 14.47
C TRP A 451 -7.67 16.15 13.03
N GLY A 452 -6.79 15.72 12.15
CA GLY A 452 -7.07 15.40 10.76
C GLY A 452 -6.56 14.00 10.42
N LEU A 453 -7.43 13.15 9.89
CA LEU A 453 -7.16 11.76 9.56
C LEU A 453 -7.50 11.51 8.09
N SER A 454 -6.68 10.71 7.39
CA SER A 454 -7.12 10.11 6.14
C SER A 454 -8.13 9.02 6.44
N LEU A 455 -9.19 8.90 5.64
CA LEU A 455 -10.15 7.81 5.76
C LEU A 455 -9.56 6.49 5.23
N GLU A 456 -8.78 6.58 4.16
CA GLU A 456 -8.24 5.42 3.44
C GLU A 456 -7.17 4.68 4.24
N ARG A 457 -6.25 5.38 4.91
CA ARG A 457 -5.15 4.71 5.63
C ARG A 457 -5.62 3.84 6.81
N PRO A 458 -6.49 4.29 7.71
CA PRO A 458 -7.13 3.41 8.71
C PRO A 458 -7.87 2.23 8.07
N THR A 459 -8.59 2.48 6.97
CA THR A 459 -9.27 1.41 6.20
C THR A 459 -8.28 0.36 5.72
N MET A 460 -7.18 0.77 5.11
CA MET A 460 -6.14 -0.14 4.64
C MET A 460 -5.56 -0.99 5.79
N ILE A 461 -5.37 -0.39 6.96
CA ILE A 461 -4.85 -1.07 8.15
C ILE A 461 -5.86 -2.12 8.65
N LEU A 462 -7.12 -1.73 8.83
CA LEU A 462 -8.17 -2.59 9.40
C LEU A 462 -8.50 -3.77 8.49
N TYR A 463 -8.49 -3.56 7.18
CA TYR A 463 -8.90 -4.58 6.20
C TYR A 463 -7.72 -5.23 5.45
N GLY A 464 -6.48 -4.91 5.84
CA GLY A 464 -5.28 -5.53 5.26
C GLY A 464 -5.05 -5.17 3.78
N ILE A 465 -5.55 -4.01 3.33
CA ILE A 465 -5.40 -3.53 1.95
C ILE A 465 -4.01 -2.89 1.80
N ASP A 466 -3.26 -3.29 0.79
CA ASP A 466 -1.88 -2.83 0.57
C ASP A 466 -1.72 -1.85 -0.60
N ASN A 467 -2.82 -1.50 -1.27
CA ASN A 467 -2.83 -0.56 -2.38
C ASN A 467 -4.05 0.36 -2.30
N ILE A 468 -3.82 1.64 -1.99
CA ILE A 468 -4.88 2.65 -1.84
C ILE A 468 -5.78 2.78 -3.08
N ARG A 469 -5.25 2.48 -4.29
CA ARG A 469 -6.00 2.53 -5.55
C ARG A 469 -7.11 1.48 -5.64
N ASP A 470 -7.10 0.47 -4.78
CA ASP A 470 -8.16 -0.54 -4.74
C ASP A 470 -9.44 -0.03 -4.07
N LEU A 471 -9.34 1.10 -3.36
CA LEU A 471 -10.46 1.79 -2.73
C LEU A 471 -11.20 2.76 -3.67
N PHE A 472 -10.67 3.01 -4.88
CA PHE A 472 -11.16 4.04 -5.79
C PHE A 472 -11.32 3.56 -7.23
N GLY A 473 -12.19 4.26 -7.96
CA GLY A 473 -12.30 4.16 -9.41
C GLY A 473 -12.91 2.85 -9.87
N HIS A 474 -12.35 2.29 -10.93
CA HIS A 474 -12.90 1.15 -11.66
C HIS A 474 -12.85 -0.20 -10.90
N LYS A 475 -12.13 -0.26 -9.79
CA LYS A 475 -12.07 -1.46 -8.94
C LYS A 475 -13.23 -1.55 -7.94
N VAL A 476 -13.96 -0.44 -7.75
CA VAL A 476 -15.10 -0.36 -6.83
C VAL A 476 -16.39 -0.74 -7.55
N ASP A 477 -17.28 -1.49 -6.88
CA ASP A 477 -18.61 -1.83 -7.41
C ASP A 477 -19.56 -0.62 -7.32
N LEU A 478 -19.71 0.09 -8.44
CA LEU A 478 -20.60 1.26 -8.51
C LEU A 478 -22.08 0.89 -8.27
N GLY A 479 -22.47 -0.35 -8.57
CA GLY A 479 -23.83 -0.83 -8.29
C GLY A 479 -24.08 -0.95 -6.80
N LEU A 480 -23.08 -1.40 -6.04
CA LEU A 480 -23.11 -1.45 -4.58
C LEU A 480 -23.24 -0.05 -3.98
N ILE A 481 -22.38 0.90 -4.42
CA ILE A 481 -22.42 2.29 -3.97
C ILE A 481 -23.78 2.94 -4.23
N LYS A 482 -24.36 2.73 -5.42
CA LYS A 482 -25.69 3.30 -5.76
C LYS A 482 -26.81 2.73 -4.92
N ARG A 483 -26.80 1.42 -4.61
CA ARG A 483 -27.86 0.76 -3.84
C ARG A 483 -27.71 0.96 -2.35
N ASN A 484 -26.49 1.04 -1.86
CA ASN A 484 -26.15 1.19 -0.45
C ASN A 484 -25.28 2.43 -0.29
N PRO A 485 -25.85 3.65 -0.25
CA PRO A 485 -25.08 4.88 -0.03
C PRO A 485 -24.33 4.86 1.29
N ILE A 486 -24.78 4.00 2.22
CA ILE A 486 -24.08 3.68 3.47
C ILE A 486 -23.86 2.16 3.46
N CYS A 487 -22.64 1.70 3.22
CA CYS A 487 -22.30 0.29 3.25
C CYS A 487 -22.06 -0.19 4.69
N ARG A 488 -22.68 -1.31 5.05
CA ARG A 488 -22.56 -1.95 6.37
C ARG A 488 -21.95 -3.34 6.28
N LEU A 489 -21.15 -3.61 5.27
CA LEU A 489 -20.50 -4.92 5.09
C LEU A 489 -19.55 -5.21 6.25
N GLY A 490 -19.79 -6.31 6.96
CA GLY A 490 -18.90 -6.77 8.04
C GLY A 490 -19.03 -6.03 9.37
N ILE A 491 -20.06 -5.22 9.56
CA ILE A 491 -20.40 -4.60 10.84
C ILE A 491 -21.77 -5.16 11.26
N GLU A 492 -21.79 -6.14 12.18
CA GLU A 492 -22.97 -6.56 12.91
C GLU A 492 -23.24 -5.65 14.12
#